data_ca49a4d2a4c550b2be89ea6580c8c1ea
#
_entry.id   ca49a4d2a4c550b2be89ea6580c8c1ea
#
_cell.length_a   1.000
_cell.length_b   1.000
_cell.length_c   1.000
_cell.angle_alpha   90.00
_cell.angle_beta   90.00
_cell.angle_gamma   90.00
#
_symmetry.space_group_name_H-M   'P 1'
#
loop_
_entity.id
_entity.type
_entity.pdbx_description
1 polymer ?
#
loop_
_entity_poly.entity_id
_entity_poly.type
_entity_poly.pdbx_seq_one_letter_code
_entity_poly.pdbx_strand_id
1 'polypeptide(L)'
;SFTHGKTYDIMVSRQFLGPKDRILLIDDFLANGKAMEGLANIVQESGAFLAGAGIVIEKGFQPGGRLLRERGIRLESLAVVESMDEKAGELIFRQDPWDTL
;
A
#
# COMPACT_ATOMS: atom_id res chain seq x y z
N SER A 1 -14.93 2.99 4.94
CA SER A 1 -14.34 1.67 5.05
C SER A 1 -15.35 0.62 4.62
N PHE A 2 -14.87 -0.57 4.55
CA PHE A 2 -15.74 -1.64 4.20
C PHE A 2 -15.59 -2.81 5.14
N THR A 3 -16.56 -3.67 5.20
CA THR A 3 -16.49 -4.91 5.92
C THR A 3 -17.30 -5.96 5.18
N HIS A 4 -16.92 -7.22 5.34
CA HIS A 4 -17.75 -8.35 4.93
C HIS A 4 -18.23 -8.30 3.50
N GLY A 5 -17.33 -8.08 2.57
CA GLY A 5 -17.62 -8.14 1.15
C GLY A 5 -18.22 -6.91 0.52
N LYS A 6 -18.41 -5.85 1.27
CA LYS A 6 -18.80 -4.58 0.68
C LYS A 6 -17.64 -3.97 -0.08
N THR A 7 -17.96 -3.27 -1.15
CA THR A 7 -16.94 -2.54 -1.89
C THR A 7 -16.61 -1.25 -1.18
N TYR A 8 -15.35 -0.82 -1.31
CA TYR A 8 -14.94 0.50 -0.91
C TYR A 8 -15.45 1.52 -1.92
N ASP A 9 -15.98 2.60 -1.39
CA ASP A 9 -16.25 3.79 -2.19
C ASP A 9 -15.33 4.88 -1.70
N ILE A 10 -14.31 5.18 -2.47
CA ILE A 10 -13.34 6.22 -2.14
C ILE A 10 -13.51 7.35 -3.15
N MET A 11 -13.66 8.57 -2.64
CA MET A 11 -13.84 9.74 -3.47
C MET A 11 -12.87 10.84 -3.07
N VAL A 12 -12.33 11.52 -4.07
CA VAL A 12 -11.49 12.69 -3.88
C VAL A 12 -12.03 13.81 -4.77
N SER A 13 -12.11 15.00 -4.21
CA SER A 13 -12.58 16.13 -4.98
C SER A 13 -11.61 16.46 -6.12
N ARG A 14 -12.14 16.62 -7.34
CA ARG A 14 -11.35 17.01 -8.51
C ARG A 14 -10.65 18.34 -8.34
N GLN A 15 -11.14 19.15 -7.44
CA GLN A 15 -10.57 20.45 -7.14
C GLN A 15 -9.15 20.32 -6.54
N PHE A 16 -8.87 19.19 -5.88
CA PHE A 16 -7.63 18.99 -5.14
C PHE A 16 -6.70 17.97 -5.78
N LEU A 17 -7.09 17.36 -6.88
CA LEU A 17 -6.30 16.32 -7.51
C LEU A 17 -6.42 16.41 -9.03
N GLY A 18 -5.31 16.63 -9.71
CA GLY A 18 -5.32 16.80 -11.16
C GLY A 18 -3.97 16.55 -11.80
N PRO A 19 -3.90 16.78 -13.13
CA PRO A 19 -2.73 16.39 -13.95
C PRO A 19 -1.40 17.02 -13.55
N LYS A 20 -1.43 18.11 -12.82
CA LYS A 20 -0.19 18.78 -12.39
C LYS A 20 0.36 18.24 -11.09
N ASP A 21 -0.38 17.34 -10.43
CA ASP A 21 -0.01 16.84 -9.12
C ASP A 21 0.88 15.61 -9.21
N ARG A 22 1.78 15.51 -8.26
CA ARG A 22 2.61 14.34 -8.03
C ARG A 22 2.22 13.80 -6.67
N ILE A 23 1.75 12.56 -6.63
CA ILE A 23 1.12 12.00 -5.44
C ILE A 23 1.99 10.91 -4.84
N LEU A 24 2.18 11.00 -3.54
CA LEU A 24 2.74 9.92 -2.75
C LEU A 24 1.65 9.42 -1.81
N LEU A 25 1.31 8.14 -1.92
CA LEU A 25 0.33 7.52 -1.04
C LEU A 25 1.03 7.03 0.21
N ILE A 26 0.45 7.32 1.37
CA ILE A 26 1.02 6.89 2.65
C ILE A 26 -0.06 6.16 3.44
N ASP A 27 0.30 5.00 3.99
CA ASP A 27 -0.62 4.26 4.84
C ASP A 27 0.17 3.53 5.93
N ASP A 28 -0.52 3.07 6.95
CA ASP A 28 0.14 2.40 8.08
C ASP A 28 0.33 0.90 7.82
N PHE A 29 -0.69 0.20 7.35
CA PHE A 29 -0.60 -1.25 7.13
C PHE A 29 -0.96 -1.60 5.69
N LEU A 30 -0.23 -2.57 5.15
CA LEU A 30 -0.54 -3.14 3.84
C LEU A 30 -0.69 -4.64 3.97
N ALA A 31 -1.88 -5.15 3.65
CA ALA A 31 -2.18 -6.58 3.67
C ALA A 31 -2.63 -7.04 2.28
N ASN A 32 -3.92 -7.03 2.00
CA ASN A 32 -4.41 -7.45 0.68
C ASN A 32 -4.31 -6.36 -0.38
N GLY A 33 -4.10 -5.12 0.01
CA GLY A 33 -3.85 -4.01 -0.91
C GLY A 33 -5.08 -3.35 -1.51
N LYS A 34 -6.28 -3.72 -1.09
CA LYS A 34 -7.52 -3.21 -1.71
C LYS A 34 -7.69 -1.71 -1.55
N ALA A 35 -7.46 -1.20 -0.35
CA ALA A 35 -7.58 0.25 -0.11
C ALA A 35 -6.54 1.03 -0.92
N MET A 36 -5.30 0.56 -0.92
CA MET A 36 -4.22 1.22 -1.65
C MET A 36 -4.47 1.15 -3.16
N GLU A 37 -4.99 0.02 -3.66
CA GLU A 37 -5.36 -0.13 -5.06
C GLU A 37 -6.44 0.89 -5.45
N GLY A 38 -7.44 1.08 -4.59
CA GLY A 38 -8.49 2.08 -4.82
C GLY A 38 -7.93 3.49 -4.88
N LEU A 39 -7.02 3.82 -3.98
CA LEU A 39 -6.36 5.13 -4.00
C LEU A 39 -5.52 5.32 -5.26
N ALA A 40 -4.76 4.30 -5.66
CA ALA A 40 -3.96 4.36 -6.88
C ALA A 40 -4.83 4.57 -8.10
N ASN A 41 -5.98 3.92 -8.17
CA ASN A 41 -6.92 4.10 -9.26
C ASN A 41 -7.44 5.54 -9.33
N ILE A 42 -7.76 6.13 -8.19
CA ILE A 42 -8.21 7.53 -8.13
C ILE A 42 -7.12 8.47 -8.66
N VAL A 43 -5.87 8.25 -8.24
CA VAL A 43 -4.76 9.07 -8.73
C VAL A 43 -4.63 8.96 -10.24
N GLN A 44 -4.69 7.74 -10.77
CA GLN A 44 -4.57 7.54 -12.22
C GLN A 44 -5.72 8.16 -12.99
N GLU A 45 -6.94 8.03 -12.49
CA GLU A 45 -8.12 8.61 -13.14
C GLU A 45 -8.08 10.14 -13.16
N SER A 46 -7.46 10.74 -12.15
CA SER A 46 -7.31 12.19 -12.08
C SER A 46 -6.29 12.74 -13.08
N GLY A 47 -5.47 11.86 -13.65
CA GLY A 47 -4.36 12.26 -14.50
C GLY A 47 -3.11 12.67 -13.74
N ALA A 48 -3.14 12.63 -12.41
CA ALA A 48 -1.98 12.95 -11.59
C ALA A 48 -0.91 11.87 -11.72
N PHE A 49 0.33 12.24 -11.43
CA PHE A 49 1.43 11.30 -11.44
C PHE A 49 1.53 10.62 -10.08
N LEU A 50 1.46 9.29 -10.07
CA LEU A 50 1.65 8.51 -8.85
C LEU A 50 3.15 8.26 -8.66
N ALA A 51 3.75 8.99 -7.73
CA ALA A 51 5.19 8.90 -7.48
C ALA A 51 5.55 7.60 -6.75
N GLY A 52 4.65 7.12 -5.90
CA GLY A 52 4.89 5.88 -5.17
C GLY A 52 3.97 5.75 -3.98
N ALA A 53 4.25 4.73 -3.18
CA ALA A 53 3.51 4.45 -1.95
C ALA A 53 4.48 4.14 -0.83
N GLY A 54 4.23 4.70 0.34
CA GLY A 54 5.00 4.45 1.55
C GLY A 54 4.12 3.78 2.59
N ILE A 55 4.61 2.70 3.16
CA ILE A 55 3.87 1.88 4.12
C ILE A 55 4.71 1.72 5.37
N VAL A 56 4.10 1.86 6.53
CA VAL A 56 4.82 1.63 7.78
C VAL A 56 5.10 0.14 7.95
N ILE A 57 4.06 -0.69 7.89
CA ILE A 57 4.20 -2.13 8.07
C ILE A 57 3.52 -2.86 6.93
N GLU A 58 4.29 -3.61 6.17
CA GLU A 58 3.77 -4.45 5.09
C GLU A 58 3.69 -5.90 5.58
N LYS A 59 2.52 -6.54 5.43
CA LYS A 59 2.38 -7.97 5.68
C LYS A 59 2.82 -8.69 4.42
N GLY A 60 4.09 -9.09 4.38
CA GLY A 60 4.71 -9.66 3.18
C GLY A 60 4.14 -11.00 2.75
N PHE A 61 3.47 -11.71 3.64
CA PHE A 61 2.79 -12.97 3.34
C PHE A 61 1.40 -12.77 2.72
N GLN A 62 0.93 -11.54 2.64
CA GLN A 62 -0.30 -11.15 1.97
C GLN A 62 0.02 -10.63 0.57
N PRO A 63 -0.94 -10.67 -0.36
CA PRO A 63 -0.63 -10.37 -1.77
C PRO A 63 -0.52 -8.88 -2.12
N GLY A 64 -0.88 -7.98 -1.21
CA GLY A 64 -1.01 -6.55 -1.56
C GLY A 64 0.26 -5.93 -2.11
N GLY A 65 1.39 -6.14 -1.44
CA GLY A 65 2.65 -5.57 -1.88
C GLY A 65 3.09 -6.07 -3.25
N ARG A 66 2.98 -7.38 -3.45
CA ARG A 66 3.32 -8.00 -4.74
C ARG A 66 2.45 -7.44 -5.86
N LEU A 67 1.14 -7.35 -5.63
CA LEU A 67 0.21 -6.87 -6.67
C LEU A 67 0.47 -5.41 -7.03
N LEU A 68 0.76 -4.57 -6.05
CA LEU A 68 1.07 -3.17 -6.32
C LEU A 68 2.37 -3.02 -7.10
N ARG A 69 3.39 -3.78 -6.72
CA ARG A 69 4.68 -3.74 -7.41
C ARG A 69 4.56 -4.27 -8.84
N GLU A 70 3.75 -5.29 -9.07
CA GLU A 70 3.48 -5.82 -10.41
C GLU A 70 2.80 -4.78 -11.31
N ARG A 71 2.05 -3.86 -10.72
CA ARG A 71 1.46 -2.74 -11.47
C ARG A 71 2.49 -1.66 -11.81
N GLY A 72 3.72 -1.80 -11.36
CA GLY A 72 4.75 -0.80 -11.56
C GLY A 72 4.76 0.32 -10.53
N ILE A 73 4.01 0.18 -9.44
CA ILE A 73 3.99 1.18 -8.38
C ILE A 73 5.24 0.99 -7.51
N ARG A 74 6.00 2.07 -7.34
CA ARG A 74 7.12 2.05 -6.41
C ARG A 74 6.56 2.00 -4.99
N LEU A 75 6.85 0.91 -4.29
CA LEU A 75 6.35 0.68 -2.94
C LEU A 75 7.53 0.48 -1.99
N GLU A 76 7.60 1.32 -0.98
CA GLU A 76 8.61 1.24 0.06
C GLU A 76 7.93 1.03 1.40
N SER A 77 8.39 0.05 2.15
CA SER A 77 7.84 -0.26 3.46
C SER A 77 8.95 -0.15 4.50
N LEU A 78 8.63 0.43 5.66
CA LEU A 78 9.61 0.57 6.74
C LEU A 78 9.91 -0.79 7.37
N ALA A 79 8.90 -1.64 7.47
CA ALA A 79 9.08 -3.00 7.97
C ALA A 79 8.19 -3.95 7.18
N VAL A 80 8.69 -5.14 6.91
CA VAL A 80 7.95 -6.19 6.22
C VAL A 80 7.88 -7.39 7.15
N VAL A 81 6.66 -7.81 7.50
CA VAL A 81 6.42 -9.00 8.29
C VAL A 81 6.37 -10.19 7.34
N GLU A 82 7.30 -11.12 7.48
CA GLU A 82 7.36 -12.31 6.63
C GLU A 82 6.34 -13.35 7.02
N SER A 83 6.12 -13.49 8.31
CA SER A 83 5.16 -14.45 8.83
C SER A 83 4.68 -14.06 10.22
N MET A 84 3.52 -14.57 10.57
CA MET A 84 2.91 -14.37 11.88
C MET A 84 2.43 -15.72 12.40
N ASP A 85 2.76 -16.01 13.67
CA ASP A 85 2.22 -17.15 14.38
C ASP A 85 1.41 -16.63 15.56
N GLU A 86 0.11 -16.61 15.40
CA GLU A 86 -0.78 -16.07 16.42
C GLU A 86 -0.77 -16.92 17.69
N LYS A 87 -0.59 -18.23 17.56
CA LYS A 87 -0.58 -19.13 18.72
C LYS A 87 0.67 -18.93 19.56
N ALA A 88 1.82 -18.77 18.92
CA ALA A 88 3.08 -18.54 19.60
C ALA A 88 3.29 -17.05 19.92
N GLY A 89 2.50 -16.19 19.35
CA GLY A 89 2.68 -14.74 19.51
C GLY A 89 3.94 -14.23 18.82
N GLU A 90 4.35 -14.88 17.76
CA GLU A 90 5.60 -14.53 17.08
C GLU A 90 5.36 -13.78 15.78
N LEU A 91 6.19 -12.76 15.55
CA LEU A 91 6.27 -12.06 14.28
C LEU A 91 7.69 -12.22 13.76
N ILE A 92 7.79 -12.54 12.48
CA ILE A 92 9.10 -12.63 11.83
C ILE A 92 9.18 -11.53 10.79
N PHE A 93 10.13 -10.62 10.97
CA PHE A 93 10.35 -9.52 10.05
C PHE A 93 11.36 -9.93 9.01
N ARG A 94 11.13 -9.44 7.77
CA ARG A 94 12.13 -9.56 6.72
C ARG A 94 13.31 -8.69 7.07
N GLN A 95 14.51 -9.23 6.90
CA GLN A 95 15.69 -8.41 7.03
C GLN A 95 15.78 -7.45 5.84
N ASP A 96 15.74 -6.16 6.13
CA ASP A 96 15.82 -5.14 5.10
C ASP A 96 17.28 -5.00 4.66
N PRO A 97 17.55 -4.76 3.37
CA PRO A 97 18.90 -4.45 2.92
C PRO A 97 19.56 -3.30 3.68
N TRP A 98 18.77 -2.38 4.21
CA TRP A 98 19.28 -1.28 5.03
C TRP A 98 19.96 -1.76 6.32
N ASP A 99 19.54 -2.90 6.83
CA ASP A 99 20.07 -3.44 8.09
C ASP A 99 21.50 -3.94 7.96
N THR A 100 21.98 -4.08 6.76
CA THR A 100 23.35 -4.55 6.49
C THR A 100 24.32 -3.43 6.16
N LEU A 101 23.84 -2.22 6.13
CA LEU A 101 24.68 -1.04 5.90
C LEU A 101 25.33 -0.53 7.20
#